data_13c176445ed722b4f9fc77340ee2edc2
#
_entry.id   13c176445ed722b4f9fc77340ee2edc2
#
_cell.length_a   1.000
_cell.length_b   1.000
_cell.length_c   1.000
_cell.angle_alpha   90.00
_cell.angle_beta   90.00
_cell.angle_gamma   90.00
#
_symmetry.space_group_name_H-M   'P 1'
#
loop_
_entity.id
_entity.type
_entity.pdbx_description
1 polymer ?
#
loop_
_entity_poly.entity_id
_entity_poly.type
_entity_poly.pdbx_seq_one_letter_code
_entity_poly.pdbx_strand_id
1 'polypeptide(L)'
;KLAHPDHTVQRRSGFLIPSYSDTKNLGSALHLPYFWAIGEDKDLTINNRLFVSEHPLFLGDYRQAFKDANLNVNFGYTEGYKKVSSKKQAGDKSHFFSKFSKDFNNDEIENNLEINLQHVSHKKYLKLYKIDSDLVNDDTNILENSLNLSSHNNDSDLFVDLKASSFTSLADNYNDKYEYFLPDISLTKNLVSKNFGYGDINTNMKIHNFDTNKT
;
A
#
# COMPACT_ATOMS: atom_id res chain seq x y z
N LYS A 1 -26.02 -11.31 -2.79
CA LYS A 1 -25.98 -12.20 -1.62
C LYS A 1 -24.57 -12.12 -1.05
N LEU A 2 -24.39 -11.39 0.03
CA LEU A 2 -23.18 -11.44 0.85
C LEU A 2 -23.18 -12.77 1.59
N ALA A 3 -22.36 -13.71 1.16
CA ALA A 3 -22.06 -14.88 1.96
C ALA A 3 -20.97 -14.49 2.96
N HIS A 4 -21.32 -14.31 4.21
CA HIS A 4 -20.34 -14.22 5.29
C HIS A 4 -19.78 -15.63 5.52
N PRO A 5 -18.47 -15.87 5.42
CA PRO A 5 -17.93 -17.20 5.75
C PRO A 5 -18.26 -17.49 7.22
N ASP A 6 -18.87 -18.64 7.46
CA ASP A 6 -19.08 -19.14 8.80
C ASP A 6 -17.71 -19.32 9.47
N HIS A 7 -17.57 -18.86 10.70
CA HIS A 7 -16.35 -18.99 11.52
C HIS A 7 -15.92 -20.45 11.76
N THR A 8 -16.78 -21.43 11.44
CA THR A 8 -16.46 -22.85 11.51
C THR A 8 -15.78 -23.40 10.25
N VAL A 9 -15.72 -22.60 9.15
CA VAL A 9 -15.09 -23.05 7.90
C VAL A 9 -13.59 -22.84 7.99
N GLN A 10 -12.86 -23.95 8.15
CA GLN A 10 -11.39 -23.93 8.06
C GLN A 10 -10.93 -23.37 6.71
N ARG A 11 -10.02 -22.42 6.73
CA ARG A 11 -9.34 -21.92 5.51
C ARG A 11 -8.62 -23.07 4.82
N ARG A 12 -8.89 -23.28 3.54
CA ARG A 12 -8.26 -24.34 2.74
C ARG A 12 -7.56 -23.72 1.53
N SER A 13 -6.36 -24.22 1.28
CA SER A 13 -5.62 -23.89 0.08
C SER A 13 -6.28 -24.47 -1.16
N GLY A 14 -6.22 -23.76 -2.27
CA GLY A 14 -6.78 -24.23 -3.53
C GLY A 14 -6.78 -23.19 -4.63
N PHE A 15 -7.03 -23.65 -5.86
CA PHE A 15 -7.23 -22.76 -6.98
C PHE A 15 -8.55 -22.00 -6.82
N LEU A 16 -8.49 -20.70 -7.07
CA LEU A 16 -9.68 -19.85 -7.17
C LEU A 16 -10.21 -19.89 -8.61
N ILE A 17 -11.31 -19.22 -8.85
CA ILE A 17 -11.97 -19.22 -10.17
C ILE A 17 -11.05 -18.58 -11.20
N PRO A 18 -10.61 -19.31 -12.23
CA PRO A 18 -9.82 -18.72 -13.31
C PRO A 18 -10.64 -17.67 -14.07
N SER A 19 -9.94 -16.68 -14.60
CA SER A 19 -10.57 -15.65 -15.44
C SER A 19 -9.75 -15.37 -16.70
N TYR A 20 -10.39 -14.79 -17.69
CA TYR A 20 -9.78 -14.40 -18.95
C TYR A 20 -9.84 -12.89 -19.12
N SER A 21 -8.80 -12.31 -19.67
CA SER A 21 -8.80 -10.91 -20.08
C SER A 21 -8.16 -10.74 -21.44
N ASP A 22 -8.57 -9.70 -22.15
CA ASP A 22 -7.94 -9.26 -23.39
C ASP A 22 -7.69 -7.76 -23.35
N THR A 23 -6.48 -7.34 -23.71
CA THR A 23 -6.09 -5.94 -23.69
C THR A 23 -5.36 -5.57 -24.97
N LYS A 24 -5.58 -4.36 -25.46
CA LYS A 24 -4.95 -3.87 -26.70
C LYS A 24 -3.42 -3.91 -26.67
N ASN A 25 -2.82 -3.72 -25.50
CA ASN A 25 -1.35 -3.59 -25.35
C ASN A 25 -0.64 -4.93 -25.10
N LEU A 26 -1.29 -5.84 -24.35
CA LEU A 26 -0.69 -7.10 -23.90
C LEU A 26 -1.34 -8.33 -24.55
N GLY A 27 -2.49 -8.13 -25.24
CA GLY A 27 -3.29 -9.21 -25.82
C GLY A 27 -4.06 -10.00 -24.77
N SER A 28 -4.35 -11.24 -25.14
CA SER A 28 -5.13 -12.16 -24.32
C SER A 28 -4.31 -12.77 -23.20
N ALA A 29 -4.92 -12.91 -22.03
CA ALA A 29 -4.29 -13.53 -20.86
C ALA A 29 -5.29 -14.43 -20.10
N LEU A 30 -4.77 -15.53 -19.59
CA LEU A 30 -5.43 -16.41 -18.64
C LEU A 30 -4.91 -16.10 -17.23
N HIS A 31 -5.83 -15.84 -16.30
CA HIS A 31 -5.52 -15.59 -14.89
C HIS A 31 -5.77 -16.88 -14.10
N LEU A 32 -4.76 -17.33 -13.38
CA LEU A 32 -4.81 -18.55 -12.57
C LEU A 32 -4.49 -18.23 -11.11
N PRO A 33 -5.47 -17.78 -10.34
CA PRO A 33 -5.24 -17.47 -8.93
C PRO A 33 -5.23 -18.74 -8.08
N TYR A 34 -4.30 -18.79 -7.13
CA TYR A 34 -4.17 -19.86 -6.14
C TYR A 34 -4.11 -19.23 -4.75
N PHE A 35 -5.00 -19.66 -3.87
CA PHE A 35 -5.00 -19.27 -2.47
C PHE A 35 -4.25 -20.31 -1.64
N TRP A 36 -3.27 -19.86 -0.88
CA TRP A 36 -2.49 -20.68 0.03
C TRP A 36 -2.76 -20.25 1.47
N ALA A 37 -3.51 -21.06 2.22
CA ALA A 37 -3.67 -20.93 3.67
C ALA A 37 -2.40 -21.48 4.35
N ILE A 38 -1.45 -20.59 4.66
CA ILE A 38 -0.17 -20.97 5.27
C ILE A 38 -0.35 -21.28 6.75
N GLY A 39 -1.25 -20.55 7.42
CA GLY A 39 -1.59 -20.70 8.84
C GLY A 39 -2.96 -20.12 9.14
N GLU A 40 -3.33 -20.13 10.41
CA GLU A 40 -4.57 -19.51 10.86
C GLU A 40 -4.51 -17.98 10.77
N ASP A 41 -3.32 -17.44 10.96
CA ASP A 41 -3.01 -16.02 11.03
C ASP A 41 -2.44 -15.45 9.72
N LYS A 42 -2.14 -16.28 8.71
CA LYS A 42 -1.45 -15.85 7.49
C LYS A 42 -1.87 -16.63 6.25
N ASP A 43 -1.91 -15.92 5.14
CA ASP A 43 -2.20 -16.46 3.82
C ASP A 43 -1.40 -15.76 2.71
N LEU A 44 -1.33 -16.42 1.57
CA LEU A 44 -0.75 -15.89 0.35
C LEU A 44 -1.66 -16.22 -0.83
N THR A 45 -2.09 -15.22 -1.57
CA THR A 45 -2.78 -15.41 -2.85
C THR A 45 -1.79 -15.15 -3.97
N ILE A 46 -1.52 -16.16 -4.81
CA ILE A 46 -0.69 -16.03 -6.01
C ILE A 46 -1.63 -15.90 -7.21
N ASN A 47 -1.50 -14.84 -7.99
CA ASN A 47 -2.29 -14.62 -9.20
C ASN A 47 -1.40 -14.53 -10.43
N ASN A 48 -1.23 -15.64 -11.12
CA ASN A 48 -0.43 -15.70 -12.33
C ASN A 48 -1.28 -15.28 -13.54
N ARG A 49 -0.80 -14.28 -14.28
CA ARG A 49 -1.41 -13.86 -15.57
C ARG A 49 -0.53 -14.33 -16.71
N LEU A 50 -1.02 -15.36 -17.42
CA LEU A 50 -0.32 -16.00 -18.53
C LEU A 50 -0.76 -15.36 -19.84
N PHE A 51 0.06 -14.48 -20.38
CA PHE A 51 -0.20 -13.81 -21.66
C PHE A 51 0.19 -14.73 -22.83
N VAL A 52 -0.62 -14.73 -23.89
CA VAL A 52 -0.35 -15.52 -25.11
C VAL A 52 0.88 -14.97 -25.84
N SER A 53 1.01 -13.65 -25.93
CA SER A 53 2.01 -12.97 -26.76
C SER A 53 3.15 -12.31 -25.99
N GLU A 54 3.04 -12.20 -24.67
CA GLU A 54 4.00 -11.50 -23.81
C GLU A 54 4.50 -12.41 -22.68
N HIS A 55 5.49 -11.95 -21.90
CA HIS A 55 5.96 -12.67 -20.73
C HIS A 55 4.88 -12.72 -19.64
N PRO A 56 4.83 -13.79 -18.84
CA PRO A 56 3.87 -13.90 -17.76
C PRO A 56 4.09 -12.80 -16.70
N LEU A 57 3.02 -12.43 -16.03
CA LEU A 57 3.04 -11.57 -14.86
C LEU A 57 2.69 -12.41 -13.63
N PHE A 58 3.59 -12.43 -12.66
CA PHE A 58 3.43 -13.08 -11.36
C PHE A 58 3.04 -12.02 -10.33
N LEU A 59 1.92 -12.22 -9.64
CA LEU A 59 1.42 -11.36 -8.59
C LEU A 59 1.25 -12.17 -7.31
N GLY A 60 1.55 -11.55 -6.17
CA GLY A 60 1.37 -12.14 -4.86
C GLY A 60 0.79 -11.14 -3.87
N ASP A 61 -0.21 -11.60 -3.11
CA ASP A 61 -0.82 -10.87 -2.00
C ASP A 61 -0.63 -11.68 -0.72
N TYR A 62 0.27 -11.24 0.13
CA TYR A 62 0.52 -11.85 1.44
C TYR A 62 -0.14 -11.04 2.55
N ARG A 63 -0.82 -11.74 3.46
CA ARG A 63 -1.43 -11.13 4.63
C ARG A 63 -1.07 -11.92 5.87
N GLN A 64 -0.73 -11.20 6.93
CA GLN A 64 -0.48 -11.79 8.24
C GLN A 64 -1.08 -10.93 9.34
N ALA A 65 -1.88 -11.55 10.20
CA ALA A 65 -2.38 -10.96 11.43
C ALA A 65 -1.53 -11.46 12.62
N PHE A 66 -1.02 -10.53 13.40
CA PHE A 66 -0.40 -10.79 14.69
C PHE A 66 -1.39 -10.43 15.80
N LYS A 67 -1.07 -10.68 17.05
CA LYS A 67 -1.97 -10.36 18.18
C LYS A 67 -2.42 -8.89 18.17
N ASP A 68 -1.46 -7.95 17.99
CA ASP A 68 -1.71 -6.52 18.03
C ASP A 68 -1.15 -5.80 16.79
N ALA A 69 -0.93 -6.54 15.69
CA ALA A 69 -0.39 -5.98 14.45
C ALA A 69 -0.91 -6.71 13.21
N ASN A 70 -0.88 -6.02 12.09
CA ASN A 70 -1.23 -6.56 10.77
C ASN A 70 -0.16 -6.21 9.74
N LEU A 71 0.15 -7.16 8.88
CA LEU A 71 1.05 -6.99 7.74
C LEU A 71 0.33 -7.41 6.46
N ASN A 72 0.26 -6.49 5.50
CA ASN A 72 -0.19 -6.76 4.15
C ASN A 72 0.96 -6.45 3.18
N VAL A 73 1.25 -7.36 2.26
CA VAL A 73 2.28 -7.20 1.24
C VAL A 73 1.72 -7.59 -0.12
N ASN A 74 1.82 -6.71 -1.09
CA ASN A 74 1.51 -6.97 -2.48
C ASN A 74 2.79 -6.82 -3.31
N PHE A 75 3.07 -7.79 -4.16
CA PHE A 75 4.25 -7.76 -5.03
C PHE A 75 3.96 -8.36 -6.39
N GLY A 76 4.75 -7.98 -7.38
CA GLY A 76 4.62 -8.54 -8.70
C GLY A 76 5.89 -8.36 -9.53
N TYR A 77 6.03 -9.27 -10.50
CA TYR A 77 7.18 -9.31 -11.40
C TYR A 77 6.80 -9.84 -12.78
N THR A 78 7.39 -9.25 -13.81
CA THR A 78 7.36 -9.73 -15.20
C THR A 78 8.63 -9.30 -15.93
N GLU A 79 9.08 -10.10 -16.89
CA GLU A 79 10.17 -9.74 -17.81
C GLU A 79 9.74 -8.69 -18.86
N GLY A 80 8.46 -8.28 -18.84
CA GLY A 80 7.93 -7.24 -19.71
C GLY A 80 7.51 -7.73 -21.09
N TYR A 81 7.90 -7.01 -22.14
CA TYR A 81 7.52 -7.34 -23.52
C TYR A 81 8.47 -8.35 -24.17
N LYS A 82 7.93 -9.39 -24.81
CA LYS A 82 8.72 -10.33 -25.64
C LYS A 82 9.25 -9.68 -26.92
N LYS A 83 8.42 -8.81 -27.54
CA LYS A 83 8.80 -8.11 -28.78
C LYS A 83 8.98 -6.62 -28.48
N VAL A 84 10.18 -6.14 -28.63
CA VAL A 84 10.57 -4.75 -28.42
C VAL A 84 10.28 -3.89 -29.66
N SER A 85 9.80 -2.68 -29.46
CA SER A 85 9.58 -1.67 -30.50
C SER A 85 9.79 -0.29 -29.92
N SER A 86 9.72 0.76 -30.75
CA SER A 86 9.80 2.15 -30.27
C SER A 86 8.79 2.50 -29.17
N LYS A 87 7.66 1.80 -29.11
CA LYS A 87 6.60 1.98 -28.10
C LYS A 87 6.61 0.92 -26.99
N LYS A 88 7.35 -0.18 -27.17
CA LYS A 88 7.43 -1.32 -26.25
C LYS A 88 8.87 -1.50 -25.81
N GLN A 89 9.22 -0.90 -24.67
CA GLN A 89 10.58 -1.00 -24.13
C GLN A 89 10.78 -2.35 -23.43
N ALA A 90 11.95 -2.96 -23.69
CA ALA A 90 12.39 -4.14 -22.94
C ALA A 90 12.65 -3.79 -21.47
N GLY A 91 12.76 -4.82 -20.68
CA GLY A 91 13.20 -4.78 -19.29
C GLY A 91 12.13 -5.20 -18.31
N ASP A 92 12.62 -5.71 -17.21
CA ASP A 92 11.85 -6.23 -16.11
C ASP A 92 10.99 -5.14 -15.48
N LYS A 93 9.80 -5.54 -15.08
CA LYS A 93 8.88 -4.66 -14.39
C LYS A 93 8.42 -5.34 -13.11
N SER A 94 8.45 -4.59 -12.02
CA SER A 94 8.09 -5.11 -10.71
C SER A 94 7.47 -4.03 -9.84
N HIS A 95 6.78 -4.46 -8.80
CA HIS A 95 6.35 -3.61 -7.71
C HIS A 95 6.46 -4.34 -6.39
N PHE A 96 6.51 -3.55 -5.33
CA PHE A 96 6.45 -4.00 -3.95
C PHE A 96 5.67 -2.97 -3.14
N PHE A 97 4.56 -3.39 -2.55
CA PHE A 97 3.76 -2.58 -1.65
C PHE A 97 3.63 -3.30 -0.32
N SER A 98 3.76 -2.57 0.76
CA SER A 98 3.61 -3.15 2.10
C SER A 98 2.95 -2.13 3.02
N LYS A 99 1.99 -2.61 3.79
CA LYS A 99 1.38 -1.88 4.91
C LYS A 99 1.52 -2.70 6.17
N PHE A 100 2.20 -2.14 7.15
CA PHE A 100 2.29 -2.70 8.50
C PHE A 100 1.61 -1.75 9.47
N SER A 101 0.75 -2.28 10.33
CA SER A 101 0.14 -1.52 11.42
C SER A 101 0.29 -2.29 12.72
N LYS A 102 0.56 -1.57 13.81
CA LYS A 102 0.70 -2.16 15.14
C LYS A 102 0.11 -1.23 16.20
N ASP A 103 -0.78 -1.79 17.02
CA ASP A 103 -1.29 -1.15 18.22
C ASP A 103 -0.47 -1.62 19.44
N PHE A 104 -0.07 -0.68 20.30
CA PHE A 104 0.64 -0.98 21.54
C PHE A 104 0.15 -0.06 22.65
N ASN A 105 -0.95 -0.48 23.25
CA ASN A 105 -1.72 0.31 24.20
C ASN A 105 -1.42 -0.14 25.62
N ASN A 106 -1.50 0.80 26.56
CA ASN A 106 -1.59 0.55 27.98
C ASN A 106 -2.86 1.22 28.55
N ASP A 107 -3.06 1.16 29.86
CA ASP A 107 -4.29 1.69 30.51
C ASP A 107 -4.50 3.20 30.30
N GLU A 108 -3.42 3.95 30.08
CA GLU A 108 -3.45 5.41 29.97
C GLU A 108 -3.19 5.94 28.56
N ILE A 109 -2.44 5.18 27.75
CA ILE A 109 -1.95 5.64 26.45
C ILE A 109 -2.27 4.61 25.38
N GLU A 110 -2.93 5.08 24.33
CA GLU A 110 -3.17 4.35 23.09
C GLU A 110 -2.14 4.76 22.04
N ASN A 111 -1.40 3.81 21.51
CA ASN A 111 -0.41 4.07 20.48
C ASN A 111 -0.68 3.23 19.24
N ASN A 112 -0.52 3.83 18.08
CA ASN A 112 -0.59 3.16 16.80
C ASN A 112 0.66 3.51 15.96
N LEU A 113 1.32 2.49 15.42
CA LEU A 113 2.40 2.62 14.45
C LEU A 113 1.91 2.12 13.10
N GLU A 114 2.01 2.95 12.06
CA GLU A 114 1.74 2.57 10.69
C GLU A 114 2.98 2.81 9.80
N ILE A 115 3.33 1.80 8.99
CA ILE A 115 4.42 1.88 8.01
C ILE A 115 3.86 1.50 6.65
N ASN A 116 3.99 2.39 5.67
CA ASN A 116 3.61 2.16 4.29
C ASN A 116 4.85 2.23 3.40
N LEU A 117 5.06 1.21 2.58
CA LEU A 117 6.14 1.15 1.59
C LEU A 117 5.53 0.87 0.23
N GLN A 118 5.87 1.71 -0.75
CA GLN A 118 5.37 1.61 -2.12
C GLN A 118 6.52 1.83 -3.10
N HIS A 119 6.74 0.85 -3.95
CA HIS A 119 7.75 0.91 -4.99
C HIS A 119 7.26 0.30 -6.30
N VAL A 120 7.57 0.94 -7.41
CA VAL A 120 7.42 0.40 -8.75
C VAL A 120 8.70 0.65 -9.57
N SER A 121 9.11 -0.33 -10.34
CA SER A 121 10.31 -0.21 -11.18
C SER A 121 10.09 0.68 -12.42
N HIS A 122 8.83 0.90 -12.82
CA HIS A 122 8.49 1.66 -14.03
C HIS A 122 7.18 2.42 -13.87
N LYS A 123 7.17 3.72 -14.17
CA LYS A 123 6.01 4.62 -13.95
C LYS A 123 4.68 4.14 -14.52
N LYS A 124 4.68 3.52 -15.70
CA LYS A 124 3.47 3.06 -16.38
C LYS A 124 3.08 1.62 -16.05
N TYR A 125 3.82 0.95 -15.17
CA TYR A 125 3.65 -0.47 -14.91
C TYR A 125 2.26 -0.83 -14.37
N LEU A 126 1.78 -0.10 -13.36
CA LEU A 126 0.48 -0.34 -12.75
C LEU A 126 -0.65 -0.23 -13.79
N LYS A 127 -0.71 0.88 -14.53
CA LYS A 127 -1.70 1.12 -15.58
C LYS A 127 -1.63 0.12 -16.73
N LEU A 128 -0.41 -0.22 -17.16
CA LEU A 128 -0.20 -1.12 -18.29
C LEU A 128 -0.73 -2.53 -18.00
N TYR A 129 -0.45 -3.04 -16.82
CA TYR A 129 -0.86 -4.38 -16.40
C TYR A 129 -2.19 -4.39 -15.62
N LYS A 130 -2.82 -3.23 -15.41
CA LYS A 130 -4.04 -3.08 -14.60
C LYS A 130 -3.89 -3.80 -13.26
N ILE A 131 -2.90 -3.36 -12.49
CA ILE A 131 -2.59 -3.96 -11.20
C ILE A 131 -3.44 -3.27 -10.14
N ASP A 132 -4.37 -4.04 -9.61
CA ASP A 132 -5.31 -3.62 -8.58
C ASP A 132 -5.12 -4.47 -7.33
N SER A 133 -5.00 -3.85 -6.17
CA SER A 133 -4.83 -4.52 -4.89
C SER A 133 -5.46 -3.69 -3.76
N ASP A 134 -5.55 -4.27 -2.57
CA ASP A 134 -6.03 -3.57 -1.37
C ASP A 134 -5.12 -2.37 -0.99
N LEU A 135 -3.88 -2.32 -1.47
CA LEU A 135 -2.90 -1.31 -1.11
C LEU A 135 -2.74 -0.19 -2.15
N VAL A 136 -2.86 -0.51 -3.44
CA VAL A 136 -2.69 0.45 -4.54
C VAL A 136 -3.58 0.04 -5.72
N ASN A 137 -4.17 1.01 -6.40
CA ASN A 137 -4.90 0.77 -7.64
C ASN A 137 -4.12 1.22 -8.88
N ASP A 138 -4.55 0.80 -10.05
CA ASP A 138 -3.86 1.06 -11.32
C ASP A 138 -3.91 2.54 -11.76
N ASP A 139 -4.82 3.33 -11.21
CA ASP A 139 -4.93 4.78 -11.45
C ASP A 139 -4.05 5.63 -10.53
N THR A 140 -3.32 5.04 -9.59
CA THR A 140 -2.40 5.74 -8.71
C THR A 140 -1.35 6.52 -9.50
N ASN A 141 -1.23 7.82 -9.22
CA ASN A 141 -0.25 8.71 -9.85
C ASN A 141 0.89 9.12 -8.92
N ILE A 142 0.74 8.89 -7.62
CA ILE A 142 1.72 9.23 -6.59
C ILE A 142 1.86 8.03 -5.65
N LEU A 143 3.09 7.58 -5.44
CA LEU A 143 3.43 6.60 -4.41
C LEU A 143 3.84 7.34 -3.14
N GLU A 144 3.36 6.86 -1.99
CA GLU A 144 3.72 7.39 -0.68
C GLU A 144 4.41 6.31 0.15
N ASN A 145 5.64 6.60 0.58
CA ASN A 145 6.31 5.85 1.62
C ASN A 145 6.20 6.65 2.91
N SER A 146 5.65 6.05 3.95
CA SER A 146 5.42 6.76 5.20
C SER A 146 5.62 5.89 6.44
N LEU A 147 6.05 6.55 7.51
CA LEU A 147 6.06 6.05 8.86
C LEU A 147 5.23 7.03 9.68
N ASN A 148 4.21 6.54 10.35
CA ASN A 148 3.31 7.32 11.21
C ASN A 148 3.27 6.69 12.60
N LEU A 149 3.45 7.50 13.63
CA LEU A 149 3.29 7.14 15.02
C LEU A 149 2.28 8.09 15.65
N SER A 150 1.11 7.57 15.99
CA SER A 150 0.05 8.29 16.70
C SER A 150 0.00 7.83 18.15
N SER A 151 -0.12 8.77 19.06
CA SER A 151 -0.24 8.53 20.50
C SER A 151 -1.36 9.38 21.09
N HIS A 152 -2.25 8.76 21.84
CA HIS A 152 -3.31 9.43 22.58
C HIS A 152 -3.18 9.09 24.07
N ASN A 153 -3.00 10.11 24.90
CA ASN A 153 -3.04 9.97 26.35
C ASN A 153 -4.45 10.29 26.84
N ASN A 154 -5.18 9.28 27.34
CA ASN A 154 -6.57 9.38 27.75
C ASN A 154 -6.78 10.30 28.96
N ASP A 155 -5.85 10.28 29.93
CA ASP A 155 -5.97 11.08 31.15
C ASP A 155 -5.82 12.58 30.89
N SER A 156 -4.88 12.92 30.02
CA SER A 156 -4.58 14.29 29.69
C SER A 156 -5.28 14.81 28.44
N ASP A 157 -5.97 13.93 27.72
CA ASP A 157 -6.61 14.20 26.41
C ASP A 157 -5.67 14.90 25.42
N LEU A 158 -4.44 14.34 25.35
CA LEU A 158 -3.35 14.81 24.50
C LEU A 158 -3.12 13.84 23.35
N PHE A 159 -3.22 14.35 22.13
CA PHE A 159 -2.92 13.63 20.90
C PHE A 159 -1.57 14.10 20.35
N VAL A 160 -0.73 13.16 19.96
CA VAL A 160 0.58 13.39 19.35
C VAL A 160 0.68 12.54 18.09
N ASP A 161 0.88 13.18 16.94
CA ASP A 161 1.14 12.50 15.68
C ASP A 161 2.53 12.89 15.19
N LEU A 162 3.34 11.87 14.89
CA LEU A 162 4.66 12.01 14.29
C LEU A 162 4.65 11.29 12.95
N LYS A 163 4.82 12.03 11.85
CA LYS A 163 4.85 11.46 10.51
C LYS A 163 6.15 11.81 9.79
N ALA A 164 6.70 10.82 9.09
CA ALA A 164 7.73 11.01 8.09
C ALA A 164 7.21 10.40 6.78
N SER A 165 7.28 11.14 5.67
CA SER A 165 6.78 10.66 4.39
C SER A 165 7.62 11.12 3.22
N SER A 166 7.74 10.26 2.21
CA SER A 166 8.34 10.58 0.92
C SER A 166 7.40 10.19 -0.22
N PHE A 167 7.43 10.97 -1.28
CA PHE A 167 6.53 10.83 -2.41
C PHE A 167 7.30 10.60 -3.70
N THR A 168 6.77 9.72 -4.56
CA THR A 168 7.31 9.46 -5.90
C THR A 168 6.18 9.60 -6.91
N SER A 169 6.32 10.54 -7.84
CA SER A 169 5.34 10.74 -8.91
C SER A 169 5.50 9.72 -10.03
N LEU A 170 4.38 9.12 -10.45
CA LEU A 170 4.28 8.24 -11.60
C LEU A 170 3.83 8.98 -12.88
N ALA A 171 3.55 10.28 -12.80
CA ALA A 171 3.17 11.09 -13.94
C ALA A 171 4.33 11.29 -14.92
N ASP A 172 4.05 11.27 -16.25
CA ASP A 172 5.08 11.37 -17.30
C ASP A 172 5.80 12.71 -17.32
N ASN A 173 5.09 13.79 -16.98
CA ASN A 173 5.60 15.17 -17.09
C ASN A 173 6.08 15.75 -15.76
N TYR A 174 6.22 14.91 -14.74
CA TYR A 174 6.66 15.35 -13.43
C TYR A 174 8.18 15.21 -13.32
N ASN A 175 8.85 16.33 -13.17
CA ASN A 175 10.33 16.42 -13.19
C ASN A 175 10.96 16.43 -11.80
N ASP A 176 10.16 16.45 -10.74
CA ASP A 176 10.70 16.40 -9.38
C ASP A 176 11.31 15.03 -9.11
N LYS A 177 12.52 15.01 -8.58
CA LYS A 177 13.23 13.77 -8.27
C LYS A 177 12.65 13.10 -7.04
N TYR A 178 12.35 13.90 -6.04
CA TYR A 178 11.76 13.44 -4.79
C TYR A 178 11.09 14.61 -4.07
N GLU A 179 10.11 14.25 -3.27
CA GLU A 179 9.42 15.14 -2.34
C GLU A 179 9.27 14.39 -1.02
N TYR A 180 9.59 15.04 0.09
CA TYR A 180 9.41 14.42 1.41
C TYR A 180 9.08 15.44 2.49
N PHE A 181 8.33 14.98 3.47
CA PHE A 181 8.04 15.69 4.71
C PHE A 181 8.77 15.00 5.86
N LEU A 182 9.69 15.73 6.52
CA LEU A 182 10.51 15.16 7.57
C LEU A 182 11.05 16.27 8.49
N PRO A 183 10.59 16.36 9.74
CA PRO A 183 9.42 15.71 10.32
C PRO A 183 8.09 16.42 9.97
N ASP A 184 6.97 15.73 10.19
CA ASP A 184 5.62 16.28 10.27
C ASP A 184 5.07 15.92 11.66
N ILE A 185 4.89 16.91 12.53
CA ILE A 185 4.53 16.74 13.94
C ILE A 185 3.25 17.50 14.19
N SER A 186 2.25 16.84 14.75
CA SER A 186 1.00 17.45 15.22
C SER A 186 0.78 17.14 16.69
N LEU A 187 0.45 18.18 17.46
CA LEU A 187 0.06 18.09 18.85
C LEU A 187 -1.32 18.72 19.02
N THR A 188 -2.26 17.96 19.53
CA THR A 188 -3.61 18.43 19.86
C THR A 188 -3.90 18.17 21.33
N LYS A 189 -4.26 19.22 22.06
CA LYS A 189 -4.64 19.15 23.47
C LYS A 189 -6.05 19.67 23.65
N ASN A 190 -6.96 18.80 24.08
CA ASN A 190 -8.31 19.24 24.47
C ASN A 190 -8.31 19.79 25.90
N LEU A 191 -8.99 20.91 26.09
CA LEU A 191 -9.09 21.60 27.34
C LEU A 191 -10.56 21.66 27.78
N VAL A 192 -10.83 21.16 28.96
CA VAL A 192 -12.16 21.27 29.58
C VAL A 192 -12.04 22.08 30.85
N SER A 193 -12.76 23.18 30.92
CA SER A 193 -12.82 24.04 32.11
C SER A 193 -14.26 24.24 32.55
N LYS A 194 -14.54 24.00 33.84
CA LYS A 194 -15.87 24.22 34.43
C LYS A 194 -16.34 25.68 34.33
N ASN A 195 -15.41 26.63 34.25
CA ASN A 195 -15.71 28.06 34.26
C ASN A 195 -15.73 28.69 32.86
N PHE A 196 -14.96 28.11 31.91
CA PHE A 196 -14.76 28.71 30.57
C PHE A 196 -15.29 27.83 29.42
N GLY A 197 -15.85 26.63 29.73
CA GLY A 197 -16.32 25.69 28.73
C GLY A 197 -15.20 24.75 28.22
N TYR A 198 -15.22 24.41 26.94
CA TYR A 198 -14.24 23.56 26.32
C TYR A 198 -13.54 24.29 25.17
N GLY A 199 -12.32 23.87 24.84
CA GLY A 199 -11.51 24.37 23.74
C GLY A 199 -10.41 23.38 23.41
N ASP A 200 -9.68 23.64 22.34
CA ASP A 200 -8.52 22.85 21.94
C ASP A 200 -7.33 23.75 21.62
N ILE A 201 -6.14 23.21 21.82
CA ILE A 201 -4.88 23.81 21.38
C ILE A 201 -4.25 22.85 20.35
N ASN A 202 -4.08 23.34 19.13
CA ASN A 202 -3.42 22.62 18.05
C ASN A 202 -2.08 23.27 17.71
N THR A 203 -1.02 22.47 17.67
CA THR A 203 0.30 22.89 17.24
C THR A 203 0.81 21.95 16.17
N ASN A 204 1.19 22.51 15.03
CA ASN A 204 1.72 21.73 13.90
C ASN A 204 3.10 22.25 13.51
N MET A 205 4.04 21.33 13.31
CA MET A 205 5.36 21.59 12.73
C MET A 205 5.56 20.68 11.54
N LYS A 206 5.84 21.26 10.37
CA LYS A 206 6.06 20.50 9.15
C LYS A 206 7.23 21.05 8.38
N ILE A 207 8.21 20.19 8.09
CA ILE A 207 9.34 20.52 7.21
C ILE A 207 9.12 19.81 5.89
N HIS A 208 8.92 20.60 4.85
CA HIS A 208 8.74 20.13 3.48
C HIS A 208 10.02 20.28 2.69
N ASN A 209 10.55 19.19 2.18
CA ASN A 209 11.75 19.15 1.36
C ASN A 209 11.39 18.60 -0.03
N PHE A 210 11.84 19.27 -1.06
CA PHE A 210 11.66 18.84 -2.44
C PHE A 210 12.87 19.19 -3.29
N ASP A 211 13.19 18.34 -4.27
CA ASP A 211 14.22 18.60 -5.27
C ASP A 211 13.58 18.64 -6.66
N THR A 212 13.54 19.80 -7.23
CA THR A 212 13.06 20.02 -8.60
C THR A 212 14.24 20.00 -9.57
N ASN A 213 14.13 19.24 -10.65
CA ASN A 213 15.04 19.38 -11.78
C ASN A 213 14.76 20.73 -12.46
N LYS A 214 15.46 21.77 -12.03
CA LYS A 214 15.55 22.99 -12.85
C LYS A 214 16.47 22.68 -14.03
N THR A 215 15.90 22.40 -15.19
CA THR A 215 16.58 22.48 -16.49
C THR A 215 16.69 23.92 -16.91
#